data_0918ac8148de4b79cf4394324b3bb4d3
#
_entry.id   0918ac8148de4b79cf4394324b3bb4d3
#
_cell.length_a   1.000
_cell.length_b   1.000
_cell.length_c   1.000
_cell.angle_alpha   90.00
_cell.angle_beta   90.00
_cell.angle_gamma   90.00
#
_symmetry.space_group_name_H-M   'P 1'
#
loop_
_entity.id
_entity.type
_entity.pdbx_description
1 polymer ?
#
loop_
_entity_poly.entity_id
_entity_poly.type
_entity_poly.pdbx_seq_one_letter_code
_entity_poly.pdbx_strand_id
1 'polypeptide(L)'
;MIPCQRHLFDIPEDVAYFNTAYMSPLLNSVVTAIDSGSRLKANPWKLKISNFFDDIEEARNLFSNLMHTVGTNIAIIPSASYGVQTAAKNLQISAGSKILVLSDQFPSNVYPWRRIAKQKGAEIKTVIVPDGEAATDHIIDALDERVSVCATANVLWTNGSLIDLEKVKAKCLECKTELVVDLTQSAGAFDIDLS
;
A
#
# COMPACT_ATOMS: atom_id res chain seq x y z
N MET A 1 -24.03 0.27 6.55
CA MET A 1 -23.04 0.09 7.65
C MET A 1 -22.84 -1.40 7.84
N ILE A 2 -21.60 -1.87 7.87
CA ILE A 2 -21.27 -3.30 8.12
C ILE A 2 -21.55 -3.58 9.61
N PRO A 3 -22.31 -4.62 9.96
CA PRO A 3 -22.54 -4.99 11.36
C PRO A 3 -21.24 -5.46 12.02
N CYS A 4 -21.21 -5.48 13.35
CA CYS A 4 -20.05 -5.94 14.10
C CYS A 4 -19.65 -7.37 13.69
N GLN A 5 -18.40 -7.54 13.27
CA GLN A 5 -17.85 -8.80 12.76
C GLN A 5 -16.89 -9.50 13.78
N ARG A 6 -16.93 -9.10 15.06
CA ARG A 6 -16.04 -9.61 16.10
C ARG A 6 -16.03 -11.15 16.19
N HIS A 7 -17.17 -11.80 15.96
CA HIS A 7 -17.32 -13.26 15.98
C HIS A 7 -16.47 -14.00 14.94
N LEU A 8 -15.96 -13.28 13.92
CA LEU A 8 -15.07 -13.86 12.89
C LEU A 8 -13.61 -13.90 13.33
N PHE A 9 -13.28 -13.34 14.49
CA PHE A 9 -11.92 -13.24 15.04
C PHE A 9 -11.83 -13.89 16.41
N ASP A 10 -10.64 -14.36 16.76
CA ASP A 10 -10.34 -14.88 18.11
C ASP A 10 -9.86 -13.72 19.01
N ILE A 11 -10.79 -12.82 19.34
CA ILE A 11 -10.54 -11.68 20.24
C ILE A 11 -11.39 -11.88 21.51
N PRO A 12 -10.77 -12.10 22.69
CA PRO A 12 -11.49 -12.22 23.96
C PRO A 12 -12.38 -11.03 24.26
N GLU A 13 -13.50 -11.24 24.95
CA GLU A 13 -14.49 -10.17 25.20
C GLU A 13 -13.96 -9.02 26.07
N ASP A 14 -13.00 -9.30 26.93
CA ASP A 14 -12.33 -8.34 27.81
C ASP A 14 -11.21 -7.56 27.12
N VAL A 15 -10.91 -7.86 25.84
CA VAL A 15 -9.90 -7.16 25.06
C VAL A 15 -10.55 -6.16 24.12
N ALA A 16 -10.25 -4.87 24.27
CA ALA A 16 -10.57 -3.81 23.32
C ALA A 16 -9.35 -3.54 22.43
N TYR A 17 -9.31 -4.15 21.24
CA TYR A 17 -8.18 -4.03 20.32
C TYR A 17 -8.42 -2.93 19.29
N PHE A 18 -7.58 -1.86 19.29
CA PHE A 18 -7.72 -0.70 18.43
C PHE A 18 -6.55 -0.51 17.43
N ASN A 19 -5.53 -1.34 17.48
CA ASN A 19 -4.35 -1.18 16.63
C ASN A 19 -4.42 -1.97 15.30
N THR A 20 -5.60 -2.05 14.71
CA THR A 20 -5.84 -2.81 13.46
C THR A 20 -5.16 -2.20 12.24
N ALA A 21 -4.95 -0.88 12.24
CA ALA A 21 -4.26 -0.18 11.15
C ALA A 21 -2.77 -0.58 11.04
N TYR A 22 -2.15 -0.98 12.14
CA TYR A 22 -0.75 -1.43 12.18
C TYR A 22 -0.65 -2.95 12.12
N MET A 23 -1.42 -3.66 12.93
CA MET A 23 -1.40 -5.12 13.01
C MET A 23 -2.82 -5.66 13.18
N SER A 24 -3.44 -6.06 12.08
CA SER A 24 -4.78 -6.63 12.08
C SER A 24 -4.77 -8.08 12.57
N PRO A 25 -5.72 -8.51 13.41
CA PRO A 25 -5.92 -9.91 13.73
C PRO A 25 -6.36 -10.67 12.48
N LEU A 26 -5.98 -11.96 12.40
CA LEU A 26 -6.43 -12.84 11.33
C LEU A 26 -7.88 -13.28 11.56
N LEU A 27 -8.64 -13.43 10.49
CA LEU A 27 -9.93 -14.11 10.53
C LEU A 27 -9.74 -15.60 10.89
N ASN A 28 -10.67 -16.18 11.64
CA ASN A 28 -10.65 -17.62 11.98
C ASN A 28 -10.59 -18.51 10.73
N SER A 29 -11.26 -18.11 9.65
CA SER A 29 -11.19 -18.80 8.36
C SER A 29 -9.79 -18.77 7.74
N VAL A 30 -9.07 -17.65 7.87
CA VAL A 30 -7.69 -17.50 7.39
C VAL A 30 -6.74 -18.40 8.20
N VAL A 31 -6.86 -18.42 9.52
CA VAL A 31 -6.07 -19.33 10.38
C VAL A 31 -6.28 -20.78 9.97
N THR A 32 -7.54 -21.20 9.74
CA THR A 32 -7.89 -22.55 9.29
C THR A 32 -7.27 -22.88 7.91
N ALA A 33 -7.28 -21.93 6.98
CA ALA A 33 -6.69 -22.09 5.65
C ALA A 33 -5.16 -22.23 5.72
N ILE A 34 -4.48 -21.44 6.58
CA ILE A 34 -3.03 -21.55 6.81
C ILE A 34 -2.68 -22.94 7.37
N ASP A 35 -3.40 -23.42 8.38
CA ASP A 35 -3.18 -24.76 8.94
C ASP A 35 -3.34 -25.86 7.88
N SER A 36 -4.38 -25.76 7.06
CA SER A 36 -4.64 -26.71 5.97
C SER A 36 -3.51 -26.71 4.92
N GLY A 37 -3.05 -25.53 4.51
CA GLY A 37 -1.95 -25.35 3.58
C GLY A 37 -0.62 -25.92 4.12
N SER A 38 -0.33 -25.68 5.41
CA SER A 38 0.88 -26.24 6.03
C SER A 38 0.88 -27.76 6.08
N ARG A 39 -0.29 -28.39 6.37
CA ARG A 39 -0.47 -29.85 6.37
C ARG A 39 -0.33 -30.46 5.00
N LEU A 40 -0.74 -29.76 3.94
CA LEU A 40 -0.56 -30.22 2.57
C LEU A 40 0.93 -30.39 2.24
N LYS A 41 1.78 -29.46 2.67
CA LYS A 41 3.23 -29.53 2.45
C LYS A 41 3.91 -30.61 3.31
N ALA A 42 3.32 -31.03 4.41
CA ALA A 42 3.80 -32.18 5.19
C ALA A 42 3.69 -33.51 4.41
N ASN A 43 2.90 -33.54 3.34
CA ASN A 43 2.71 -34.70 2.45
C ASN A 43 3.00 -34.30 0.99
N PRO A 44 4.25 -33.98 0.63
CA PRO A 44 4.58 -33.35 -0.66
C PRO A 44 4.23 -34.23 -1.88
N TRP A 45 4.14 -35.53 -1.71
CA TRP A 45 3.70 -36.45 -2.77
C TRP A 45 2.20 -36.30 -3.16
N LYS A 46 1.42 -35.56 -2.38
CA LYS A 46 0.02 -35.23 -2.69
C LYS A 46 -0.13 -33.94 -3.49
N LEU A 47 0.94 -33.13 -3.58
CA LEU A 47 0.92 -31.89 -4.33
C LEU A 47 0.76 -32.14 -5.82
N LYS A 48 -0.12 -31.37 -6.44
CA LYS A 48 -0.34 -31.35 -7.90
C LYS A 48 0.28 -30.07 -8.46
N ILE A 49 0.51 -30.04 -9.77
CA ILE A 49 1.02 -28.83 -10.46
C ILE A 49 0.09 -27.63 -10.22
N SER A 50 -1.23 -27.85 -10.23
CA SER A 50 -2.22 -26.81 -9.94
C SER A 50 -2.00 -26.10 -8.58
N ASN A 51 -1.59 -26.83 -7.55
CA ASN A 51 -1.34 -26.25 -6.24
C ASN A 51 -0.21 -25.18 -6.20
N PHE A 52 0.57 -25.06 -7.27
CA PHE A 52 1.59 -24.02 -7.38
C PHE A 52 1.06 -22.72 -7.99
N PHE A 53 -0.11 -22.76 -8.62
CA PHE A 53 -0.60 -21.63 -9.43
C PHE A 53 -2.03 -21.20 -9.08
N ASP A 54 -2.95 -22.15 -8.89
CA ASP A 54 -4.39 -21.89 -8.84
C ASP A 54 -4.75 -20.91 -7.69
N ASP A 55 -4.28 -21.16 -6.47
CA ASP A 55 -4.56 -20.32 -5.31
C ASP A 55 -4.00 -18.90 -5.47
N ILE A 56 -2.82 -18.78 -6.13
CA ILE A 56 -2.17 -17.50 -6.40
C ILE A 56 -2.97 -16.70 -7.43
N GLU A 57 -3.41 -17.36 -8.51
CA GLU A 57 -4.22 -16.71 -9.55
C GLU A 57 -5.62 -16.34 -9.02
N GLU A 58 -6.22 -17.16 -8.18
CA GLU A 58 -7.47 -16.84 -7.50
C GLU A 58 -7.32 -15.60 -6.60
N ALA A 59 -6.27 -15.56 -5.79
CA ALA A 59 -5.99 -14.40 -4.94
C ALA A 59 -5.81 -13.10 -5.75
N ARG A 60 -5.08 -13.17 -6.89
CA ARG A 60 -4.91 -12.03 -7.81
C ARG A 60 -6.24 -11.55 -8.38
N ASN A 61 -7.08 -12.49 -8.83
CA ASN A 61 -8.38 -12.18 -9.43
C ASN A 61 -9.34 -11.60 -8.38
N LEU A 62 -9.39 -12.16 -7.17
CA LEU A 62 -10.22 -11.63 -6.08
C LEU A 62 -9.79 -10.21 -5.68
N PHE A 63 -8.49 -9.96 -5.55
CA PHE A 63 -7.98 -8.64 -5.23
C PHE A 63 -8.23 -7.64 -6.38
N SER A 64 -8.06 -8.06 -7.64
CA SER A 64 -8.33 -7.19 -8.78
C SER A 64 -9.80 -6.78 -8.87
N ASN A 65 -10.73 -7.70 -8.55
CA ASN A 65 -12.16 -7.36 -8.46
C ASN A 65 -12.43 -6.32 -7.37
N LEU A 66 -11.77 -6.43 -6.21
CA LEU A 66 -11.88 -5.47 -5.11
C LEU A 66 -11.38 -4.08 -5.50
N MET A 67 -10.41 -4.01 -6.41
CA MET A 67 -9.75 -2.78 -6.86
C MET A 67 -10.22 -2.32 -8.25
N HIS A 68 -11.35 -2.86 -8.76
CA HIS A 68 -11.95 -2.52 -10.06
C HIS A 68 -10.94 -2.59 -11.23
N THR A 69 -10.07 -3.62 -11.24
CA THR A 69 -9.07 -3.81 -12.30
C THR A 69 -9.01 -5.29 -12.73
N VAL A 70 -7.99 -5.69 -13.45
CA VAL A 70 -7.81 -7.08 -13.94
C VAL A 70 -6.64 -7.76 -13.26
N GLY A 71 -6.71 -9.09 -13.10
CA GLY A 71 -5.68 -9.87 -12.39
C GLY A 71 -4.26 -9.70 -12.94
N THR A 72 -4.11 -9.40 -14.24
CA THR A 72 -2.81 -9.13 -14.88
C THR A 72 -2.13 -7.86 -14.36
N ASN A 73 -2.90 -6.92 -13.78
CA ASN A 73 -2.38 -5.69 -13.16
C ASN A 73 -1.94 -5.90 -11.70
N ILE A 74 -2.17 -7.10 -11.15
CA ILE A 74 -1.85 -7.42 -9.76
C ILE A 74 -0.60 -8.31 -9.70
N ALA A 75 0.39 -7.91 -8.91
CA ALA A 75 1.54 -8.71 -8.57
C ALA A 75 1.53 -9.03 -7.06
N ILE A 76 1.62 -10.32 -6.71
CA ILE A 76 1.77 -10.72 -5.31
C ILE A 76 3.23 -10.60 -4.91
N ILE A 77 3.50 -9.86 -3.87
CA ILE A 77 4.82 -9.53 -3.36
C ILE A 77 4.93 -9.82 -1.86
N PRO A 78 6.13 -10.05 -1.33
CA PRO A 78 6.29 -10.44 0.07
C PRO A 78 6.02 -9.32 1.08
N SER A 79 6.05 -8.05 0.67
CA SER A 79 5.82 -6.90 1.55
C SER A 79 5.63 -5.59 0.79
N ALA A 80 5.00 -4.59 1.42
CA ALA A 80 4.92 -3.22 0.89
C ALA A 80 6.33 -2.64 0.61
N SER A 81 7.31 -2.90 1.49
CA SER A 81 8.71 -2.49 1.27
C SER A 81 9.29 -3.02 -0.05
N TYR A 82 8.97 -4.26 -0.41
CA TYR A 82 9.39 -4.85 -1.69
C TYR A 82 8.75 -4.13 -2.87
N GLY A 83 7.45 -3.84 -2.79
CA GLY A 83 6.72 -3.12 -3.82
C GLY A 83 7.24 -1.71 -4.04
N VAL A 84 7.38 -0.93 -2.97
CA VAL A 84 7.92 0.43 -3.04
C VAL A 84 9.36 0.43 -3.57
N GLN A 85 10.20 -0.53 -3.16
CA GLN A 85 11.57 -0.67 -3.68
C GLN A 85 11.57 -1.03 -5.18
N THR A 86 10.61 -1.83 -5.63
CA THR A 86 10.44 -2.16 -7.05
C THR A 86 10.05 -0.92 -7.85
N ALA A 87 9.08 -0.13 -7.39
CA ALA A 87 8.72 1.13 -7.99
C ALA A 87 9.93 2.08 -8.06
N ALA A 88 10.62 2.28 -6.94
CA ALA A 88 11.78 3.17 -6.87
C ALA A 88 12.91 2.80 -7.84
N LYS A 89 13.11 1.51 -8.13
CA LYS A 89 14.14 1.05 -9.07
C LYS A 89 13.74 1.17 -10.54
N ASN A 90 12.45 1.18 -10.84
CA ASN A 90 11.95 1.15 -12.22
C ASN A 90 11.45 2.50 -12.72
N LEU A 91 11.14 3.44 -11.83
CA LEU A 91 10.73 4.78 -12.23
C LEU A 91 11.91 5.63 -12.71
N GLN A 92 11.62 6.55 -13.63
CA GLN A 92 12.61 7.48 -14.17
C GLN A 92 12.84 8.63 -13.18
N ILE A 93 14.01 8.63 -12.57
CA ILE A 93 14.43 9.66 -11.62
C ILE A 93 15.73 10.27 -12.14
N SER A 94 15.69 11.56 -12.47
CA SER A 94 16.83 12.30 -12.99
C SER A 94 17.65 12.95 -11.88
N ALA A 95 18.93 13.17 -12.11
CA ALA A 95 19.77 13.94 -11.21
C ALA A 95 19.23 15.38 -11.08
N GLY A 96 19.21 15.91 -9.85
CA GLY A 96 18.66 17.23 -9.54
C GLY A 96 17.12 17.30 -9.47
N SER A 97 16.39 16.23 -9.79
CA SER A 97 14.96 16.16 -9.56
C SER A 97 14.64 15.92 -8.09
N LYS A 98 13.37 16.02 -7.72
CA LYS A 98 12.90 15.81 -6.36
C LYS A 98 11.99 14.59 -6.26
N ILE A 99 12.03 13.92 -5.13
CA ILE A 99 11.08 12.89 -4.72
C ILE A 99 10.33 13.42 -3.51
N LEU A 100 9.02 13.61 -3.64
CA LEU A 100 8.16 14.12 -2.59
C LEU A 100 7.71 12.97 -1.69
N VAL A 101 7.87 13.14 -0.37
CA VAL A 101 7.38 12.24 0.67
C VAL A 101 6.78 13.04 1.82
N LEU A 102 5.89 12.44 2.62
CA LEU A 102 5.38 13.07 3.84
C LEU A 102 6.30 12.80 5.04
N SER A 103 6.33 13.70 6.03
CA SER A 103 7.16 13.57 7.24
C SER A 103 6.81 12.33 8.06
N ASP A 104 5.51 12.04 8.19
CA ASP A 104 4.97 10.99 9.06
C ASP A 104 4.61 9.70 8.32
N GLN A 105 5.22 9.48 7.17
CA GLN A 105 5.07 8.25 6.39
C GLN A 105 5.64 7.03 7.11
N PHE A 106 5.03 5.88 6.86
CA PHE A 106 5.59 4.62 7.32
C PHE A 106 6.96 4.37 6.67
N PRO A 107 7.94 3.83 7.41
CA PRO A 107 9.32 3.67 6.92
C PRO A 107 9.48 2.97 5.57
N SER A 108 8.62 1.98 5.26
CA SER A 108 8.63 1.29 3.97
C SER A 108 8.36 2.20 2.76
N ASN A 109 7.62 3.31 2.97
CA ASN A 109 7.35 4.30 1.94
C ASN A 109 8.28 5.53 2.01
N VAL A 110 9.40 5.46 2.73
CA VAL A 110 10.39 6.54 2.83
C VAL A 110 11.80 6.06 2.47
N TYR A 111 12.26 4.98 3.09
CA TYR A 111 13.66 4.54 2.95
C TYR A 111 14.07 4.14 1.51
N PRO A 112 13.24 3.46 0.72
CA PRO A 112 13.57 3.19 -0.67
C PRO A 112 13.82 4.46 -1.48
N TRP A 113 13.01 5.50 -1.25
CA TRP A 113 13.12 6.79 -1.92
C TRP A 113 14.40 7.54 -1.52
N ARG A 114 14.74 7.57 -0.23
CA ARG A 114 16.01 8.15 0.25
C ARG A 114 17.21 7.46 -0.38
N ARG A 115 17.16 6.14 -0.47
CA ARG A 115 18.24 5.35 -1.09
C ARG A 115 18.40 5.67 -2.55
N ILE A 116 17.31 5.65 -3.34
CA ILE A 116 17.39 5.89 -4.78
C ILE A 116 17.74 7.35 -5.09
N ALA A 117 17.23 8.31 -4.31
CA ALA A 117 17.61 9.72 -4.43
C ALA A 117 19.13 9.89 -4.32
N LYS A 118 19.74 9.31 -3.27
CA LYS A 118 21.21 9.34 -3.10
C LYS A 118 21.95 8.70 -4.29
N GLN A 119 21.44 7.58 -4.82
CA GLN A 119 22.08 6.87 -5.94
C GLN A 119 21.97 7.62 -7.27
N LYS A 120 20.86 8.32 -7.50
CA LYS A 120 20.57 9.03 -8.74
C LYS A 120 20.95 10.52 -8.70
N GLY A 121 21.39 11.05 -7.56
CA GLY A 121 21.65 12.48 -7.40
C GLY A 121 20.38 13.34 -7.39
N ALA A 122 19.25 12.76 -6.95
CA ALA A 122 18.00 13.46 -6.71
C ALA A 122 17.88 13.90 -5.24
N GLU A 123 16.92 14.78 -4.95
CA GLU A 123 16.66 15.31 -3.62
C GLU A 123 15.38 14.73 -3.03
N ILE A 124 15.32 14.57 -1.72
CA ILE A 124 14.06 14.28 -1.00
C ILE A 124 13.40 15.60 -0.59
N LYS A 125 12.18 15.83 -1.10
CA LYS A 125 11.31 16.91 -0.65
C LYS A 125 10.34 16.36 0.39
N THR A 126 10.57 16.65 1.66
CA THR A 126 9.67 16.22 2.74
C THR A 126 8.59 17.27 2.97
N VAL A 127 7.33 16.86 2.87
CA VAL A 127 6.17 17.69 3.20
C VAL A 127 5.81 17.46 4.65
N ILE A 128 5.78 18.53 5.42
CA ILE A 128 5.32 18.55 6.82
C ILE A 128 3.89 19.05 6.81
N VAL A 129 2.99 18.29 7.44
CA VAL A 129 1.58 18.66 7.58
C VAL A 129 1.37 19.10 9.03
N PRO A 130 1.01 20.35 9.30
CA PRO A 130 0.66 20.80 10.64
C PRO A 130 -0.56 20.06 11.20
N ASP A 131 -0.64 19.94 12.51
CA ASP A 131 -1.77 19.32 13.18
C ASP A 131 -3.09 20.01 12.83
N GLY A 132 -4.07 19.22 12.42
CA GLY A 132 -5.40 19.71 12.06
C GLY A 132 -5.53 20.24 10.63
N GLU A 133 -4.47 20.25 9.85
CA GLU A 133 -4.50 20.65 8.44
C GLU A 133 -4.66 19.45 7.49
N ALA A 134 -5.17 19.72 6.28
CA ALA A 134 -5.38 18.70 5.28
C ALA A 134 -4.09 18.37 4.54
N ALA A 135 -3.61 17.12 4.66
CA ALA A 135 -2.38 16.67 3.97
C ALA A 135 -2.45 16.84 2.45
N THR A 136 -3.64 16.75 1.85
CA THR A 136 -3.87 16.91 0.42
C THR A 136 -3.36 18.25 -0.10
N ASP A 137 -3.73 19.35 0.57
CA ASP A 137 -3.39 20.69 0.13
C ASP A 137 -1.87 20.94 0.21
N HIS A 138 -1.22 20.48 1.28
CA HIS A 138 0.23 20.55 1.43
C HIS A 138 1.00 19.73 0.38
N ILE A 139 0.47 18.58 -0.04
CA ILE A 139 1.05 17.81 -1.13
C ILE A 139 0.94 18.56 -2.45
N ILE A 140 -0.25 19.11 -2.75
CA ILE A 140 -0.52 19.86 -3.99
C ILE A 140 0.37 21.09 -4.09
N ASP A 141 0.49 21.86 -3.03
CA ASP A 141 1.35 23.06 -2.97
C ASP A 141 2.84 22.72 -3.11
N ALA A 142 3.22 21.51 -2.69
CA ALA A 142 4.59 21.04 -2.81
C ALA A 142 4.93 20.46 -4.18
N LEU A 143 3.96 20.15 -5.04
CA LEU A 143 4.17 19.60 -6.37
C LEU A 143 4.55 20.69 -7.37
N ASP A 144 5.71 20.52 -8.02
CA ASP A 144 6.20 21.36 -9.10
C ASP A 144 6.87 20.48 -10.18
N GLU A 145 7.22 21.06 -11.33
CA GLU A 145 7.82 20.37 -12.48
C GLU A 145 9.18 19.69 -12.18
N ARG A 146 9.79 19.97 -11.02
CA ARG A 146 11.04 19.33 -10.59
C ARG A 146 10.78 18.07 -9.77
N VAL A 147 9.53 17.79 -9.40
CA VAL A 147 9.16 16.57 -8.68
C VAL A 147 8.97 15.43 -9.67
N SER A 148 9.85 14.45 -9.67
CA SER A 148 9.75 13.28 -10.55
C SER A 148 8.83 12.20 -9.97
N VAL A 149 8.74 12.09 -8.65
CA VAL A 149 7.91 11.10 -7.95
C VAL A 149 7.23 11.76 -6.74
N CYS A 150 5.93 11.54 -6.61
CA CYS A 150 5.15 11.78 -5.40
C CYS A 150 4.84 10.43 -4.73
N ALA A 151 5.45 10.15 -3.60
CA ALA A 151 5.22 8.93 -2.84
C ALA A 151 4.40 9.26 -1.59
N THR A 152 3.13 8.83 -1.56
CA THR A 152 2.19 9.13 -0.48
C THR A 152 1.43 7.89 -0.03
N ALA A 153 0.71 7.99 1.08
CA ALA A 153 -0.36 7.06 1.44
C ALA A 153 -1.71 7.63 1.00
N ASN A 154 -2.75 6.80 0.94
CA ASN A 154 -4.13 7.30 0.85
C ASN A 154 -4.67 7.70 2.23
N VAL A 155 -4.35 6.91 3.25
CA VAL A 155 -4.71 7.18 4.65
C VAL A 155 -3.44 7.15 5.50
N LEU A 156 -3.20 8.20 6.30
CA LEU A 156 -2.05 8.26 7.18
C LEU A 156 -2.19 7.29 8.34
N TRP A 157 -1.19 6.45 8.54
CA TRP A 157 -1.18 5.42 9.58
C TRP A 157 -1.13 5.98 11.02
N THR A 158 -0.68 7.23 11.17
CA THR A 158 -0.51 7.88 12.47
C THR A 158 -1.80 8.42 13.05
N ASN A 159 -2.67 9.01 12.21
CA ASN A 159 -3.85 9.74 12.67
C ASN A 159 -5.12 9.46 11.86
N GLY A 160 -5.04 8.60 10.82
CA GLY A 160 -6.18 8.26 9.97
C GLY A 160 -6.62 9.35 8.99
N SER A 161 -5.83 10.41 8.81
CA SER A 161 -6.14 11.46 7.85
C SER A 161 -6.19 10.92 6.43
N LEU A 162 -7.29 11.22 5.74
CA LEU A 162 -7.50 10.84 4.35
C LEU A 162 -6.86 11.84 3.40
N ILE A 163 -6.13 11.34 2.41
CA ILE A 163 -5.57 12.12 1.30
C ILE A 163 -6.45 11.91 0.07
N ASP A 164 -6.91 13.01 -0.52
CA ASP A 164 -7.69 13.03 -1.75
C ASP A 164 -6.79 12.68 -2.94
N LEU A 165 -6.77 11.39 -3.30
CA LEU A 165 -5.91 10.88 -4.38
C LEU A 165 -6.29 11.45 -5.75
N GLU A 166 -7.55 11.79 -5.99
CA GLU A 166 -7.98 12.37 -7.27
C GLU A 166 -7.36 13.75 -7.49
N LYS A 167 -7.37 14.59 -6.45
CA LYS A 167 -6.72 15.91 -6.51
C LYS A 167 -5.21 15.78 -6.66
N VAL A 168 -4.58 14.87 -5.90
CA VAL A 168 -3.13 14.64 -5.98
C VAL A 168 -2.76 14.11 -7.36
N LYS A 169 -3.52 13.14 -7.91
CA LYS A 169 -3.33 12.59 -9.26
C LYS A 169 -3.43 13.68 -10.33
N ALA A 170 -4.47 14.52 -10.25
CA ALA A 170 -4.64 15.63 -11.19
C ALA A 170 -3.41 16.56 -11.20
N LYS A 171 -2.92 16.94 -10.00
CA LYS A 171 -1.72 17.79 -9.88
C LYS A 171 -0.45 17.10 -10.35
N CYS A 172 -0.29 15.81 -10.07
CA CYS A 172 0.82 15.02 -10.56
C CYS A 172 0.85 14.97 -12.11
N LEU A 173 -0.31 14.82 -12.75
CA LEU A 173 -0.42 14.85 -14.22
C LEU A 173 -0.01 16.21 -14.79
N GLU A 174 -0.43 17.32 -14.20
CA GLU A 174 -0.01 18.67 -14.60
C GLU A 174 1.51 18.85 -14.55
N CYS A 175 2.13 18.36 -13.47
CA CYS A 175 3.57 18.46 -13.24
C CYS A 175 4.39 17.35 -13.92
N LYS A 176 3.77 16.37 -14.57
CA LYS A 176 4.40 15.15 -15.13
C LYS A 176 5.14 14.35 -14.07
N THR A 177 4.57 14.28 -12.87
CA THR A 177 5.09 13.57 -11.71
C THR A 177 4.49 12.17 -11.65
N GLU A 178 5.31 11.14 -11.42
CA GLU A 178 4.82 9.78 -11.15
C GLU A 178 4.22 9.70 -9.75
N LEU A 179 3.03 9.12 -9.62
CA LEU A 179 2.34 8.94 -8.34
C LEU A 179 2.47 7.50 -7.85
N VAL A 180 3.05 7.31 -6.67
CA VAL A 180 3.15 6.02 -5.99
C VAL A 180 2.39 6.10 -4.67
N VAL A 181 1.40 5.21 -4.49
CA VAL A 181 0.49 5.25 -3.35
C VAL A 181 0.61 3.98 -2.51
N ASP A 182 0.78 4.15 -1.21
CA ASP A 182 0.64 3.10 -0.21
C ASP A 182 -0.83 3.05 0.25
N LEU A 183 -1.50 1.95 -0.05
CA LEU A 183 -2.92 1.72 0.26
C LEU A 183 -3.12 0.82 1.50
N THR A 184 -2.08 0.60 2.31
CA THR A 184 -2.11 -0.34 3.44
C THR A 184 -3.28 -0.09 4.39
N GLN A 185 -3.67 1.15 4.64
CA GLN A 185 -4.77 1.51 5.53
C GLN A 185 -6.12 1.70 4.82
N SER A 186 -6.18 1.63 3.49
CA SER A 186 -7.39 1.96 2.73
C SER A 186 -7.89 0.84 1.81
N ALA A 187 -7.02 0.00 1.25
CA ALA A 187 -7.45 -1.09 0.37
C ALA A 187 -8.42 -2.04 1.08
N GLY A 188 -9.62 -2.21 0.54
CA GLY A 188 -10.71 -2.99 1.13
C GLY A 188 -11.58 -2.24 2.15
N ALA A 189 -11.10 -1.11 2.71
CA ALA A 189 -11.90 -0.24 3.57
C ALA A 189 -12.57 0.89 2.78
N PHE A 190 -11.92 1.34 1.71
CA PHE A 190 -12.44 2.29 0.74
C PHE A 190 -12.67 1.61 -0.61
N ASP A 191 -13.65 2.09 -1.34
CA ASP A 191 -13.87 1.75 -2.73
C ASP A 191 -12.85 2.52 -3.59
N ILE A 192 -11.84 1.81 -4.08
CA ILE A 192 -10.73 2.37 -4.85
C ILE A 192 -10.77 1.77 -6.25
N ASP A 193 -10.90 2.64 -7.26
CA ASP A 193 -10.95 2.25 -8.66
C ASP A 193 -9.57 2.45 -9.32
N LEU A 194 -8.98 1.34 -9.78
CA LEU A 194 -7.72 1.31 -10.53
C LEU A 194 -7.91 0.98 -12.02
N SER A 195 -9.14 1.19 -12.56
CA SER A 195 -9.41 0.99 -13.99
C SER A 195 -8.71 1.99 -14.92
#